data_d7f107a05d63e2db38fab5fd7e28c1a6
#
_entry.id   d7f107a05d63e2db38fab5fd7e28c1a6
#
_cell.length_a   1.000
_cell.length_b   1.000
_cell.length_c   1.000
_cell.angle_alpha   90.00
_cell.angle_beta   90.00
_cell.angle_gamma   90.00
#
_symmetry.space_group_name_H-M   'P 1'
#
loop_
_entity.id
_entity.type
_entity.pdbx_description
1 polymer ?
#
loop_
_entity_poly.entity_id
_entity_poly.type
_entity_poly.pdbx_seq_one_letter_code
_entity_poly.pdbx_strand_id
1 'polypeptide(L)'
;MSSDDIRLGDIIVDDDSGDIVLIGFPYDEGVRRNNGRVGAQHGPNAFRQLLKRTGTVVNAEYDDLDIRKYLKISDGGNINSDLTLEEAHQQLEERIQQLILKGKIPFVVGGGNDQSYPNASALLNNSKSIYVINIDAHLDVRPLKENKSHSGSPFRLLLEDQRFHQNPSNRFIEFASQGSQCSIEHVNYIRSKSPLTQIFWYQSIRDDPLTYFRSIIKSAEEQKSDIFVSFDVDSIISSSCPGVSAPATVGLTAQQACDIAFYAGQSLQVKLMDLSEYNPLIEEYRTGKLVTLIFYHFILGRAKTLRDAIH
;
A
#
# COMPACT_ATOMS: atom_id res chain seq x y z
N MET A 1 -18.63 -20.29 -14.92
CA MET A 1 -17.44 -20.92 -14.30
C MET A 1 -17.94 -22.19 -13.61
N SER A 2 -17.16 -23.28 -13.60
CA SER A 2 -17.56 -24.48 -12.86
C SER A 2 -17.62 -24.13 -11.37
N SER A 3 -18.49 -24.80 -10.60
CA SER A 3 -18.63 -24.62 -9.15
C SER A 3 -17.35 -24.95 -8.36
N ASP A 4 -16.34 -25.44 -9.04
CA ASP A 4 -15.12 -26.02 -8.47
C ASP A 4 -13.92 -25.06 -8.50
N ASP A 5 -14.04 -23.86 -9.14
CA ASP A 5 -12.95 -22.90 -9.30
C ASP A 5 -13.36 -21.51 -8.79
N ILE A 6 -13.70 -21.43 -7.49
CA ILE A 6 -14.07 -20.18 -6.83
C ILE A 6 -12.81 -19.32 -6.64
N ARG A 7 -12.86 -18.09 -7.15
CA ARG A 7 -11.79 -17.11 -7.07
C ARG A 7 -12.06 -16.08 -5.98
N LEU A 8 -11.00 -15.36 -5.57
CA LEU A 8 -11.13 -14.33 -4.55
C LEU A 8 -12.21 -13.30 -4.89
N GLY A 9 -12.29 -12.86 -6.14
CA GLY A 9 -13.31 -11.90 -6.57
C GLY A 9 -14.76 -12.42 -6.52
N ASP A 10 -14.97 -13.73 -6.42
CA ASP A 10 -16.32 -14.31 -6.32
C ASP A 10 -16.89 -14.23 -4.89
N ILE A 11 -16.05 -13.97 -3.89
CA ILE A 11 -16.43 -13.90 -2.47
C ILE A 11 -16.44 -12.48 -1.89
N ILE A 12 -16.08 -11.48 -2.69
CA ILE A 12 -16.11 -10.08 -2.29
C ILE A 12 -17.53 -9.54 -2.39
N VAL A 13 -18.00 -8.89 -1.34
CA VAL A 13 -19.34 -8.30 -1.24
C VAL A 13 -19.23 -6.79 -1.49
N ASP A 14 -20.17 -6.22 -2.23
CA ASP A 14 -20.19 -4.78 -2.56
C ASP A 14 -20.80 -3.97 -1.40
N ASP A 15 -20.05 -3.81 -0.33
CA ASP A 15 -20.40 -3.02 0.86
C ASP A 15 -19.17 -2.74 1.75
N ASP A 16 -19.39 -2.30 3.01
CA ASP A 16 -18.35 -2.07 4.02
C ASP A 16 -18.33 -3.15 5.13
N SER A 17 -19.01 -4.27 4.94
CA SER A 17 -19.17 -5.25 6.02
C SER A 17 -17.93 -6.11 6.25
N GLY A 18 -17.02 -6.18 5.29
CA GLY A 18 -15.79 -6.97 5.34
C GLY A 18 -14.88 -6.61 6.52
N ASP A 19 -14.03 -7.55 6.93
CA ASP A 19 -12.91 -7.28 7.85
C ASP A 19 -11.81 -6.51 7.11
N ILE A 20 -11.61 -6.83 5.82
CA ILE A 20 -10.79 -6.07 4.87
C ILE A 20 -11.73 -5.41 3.87
N VAL A 21 -11.60 -4.09 3.70
CA VAL A 21 -12.44 -3.29 2.80
C VAL A 21 -11.58 -2.66 1.71
N LEU A 22 -11.84 -3.07 0.47
CA LEU A 22 -11.20 -2.51 -0.71
C LEU A 22 -11.78 -1.12 -1.00
N ILE A 23 -10.93 -0.12 -1.15
CA ILE A 23 -11.29 1.24 -1.54
C ILE A 23 -10.49 1.63 -2.78
N GLY A 24 -11.14 2.22 -3.77
CA GLY A 24 -10.46 2.78 -4.95
C GLY A 24 -10.24 4.27 -4.84
N PHE A 25 -9.05 4.74 -5.23
CA PHE A 25 -8.73 6.16 -5.36
C PHE A 25 -8.41 6.48 -6.83
N PRO A 26 -9.43 6.82 -7.67
CA PRO A 26 -9.29 6.96 -9.11
C PRO A 26 -8.76 8.34 -9.53
N TYR A 27 -7.57 8.73 -9.03
CA TYR A 27 -6.96 10.02 -9.31
C TYR A 27 -5.50 9.88 -9.74
N ASP A 28 -5.10 10.64 -10.74
CA ASP A 28 -3.70 10.78 -11.17
C ASP A 28 -3.30 12.24 -11.46
N GLU A 29 -4.09 13.18 -10.96
CA GLU A 29 -3.73 14.60 -10.99
C GLU A 29 -2.41 14.86 -10.25
N GLY A 30 -2.14 14.14 -9.14
CA GLY A 30 -0.86 14.18 -8.44
C GLY A 30 0.29 13.72 -9.32
N VAL A 31 0.09 12.67 -10.13
CA VAL A 31 1.07 12.19 -11.13
C VAL A 31 1.32 13.28 -12.19
N ARG A 32 0.25 13.89 -12.71
CA ARG A 32 0.35 14.98 -13.69
C ARG A 32 1.12 16.18 -13.14
N ARG A 33 0.83 16.61 -11.91
CA ARG A 33 1.55 17.70 -11.22
C ARG A 33 3.04 17.37 -11.03
N ASN A 34 3.37 16.10 -10.87
CA ASN A 34 4.74 15.62 -10.76
C ASN A 34 5.45 15.41 -12.12
N ASN A 35 4.80 15.73 -13.24
CA ASN A 35 5.24 15.50 -14.61
C ASN A 35 5.38 14.01 -14.95
N GLY A 36 4.63 13.13 -14.28
CA GLY A 36 4.56 11.71 -14.56
C GLY A 36 3.59 11.38 -15.71
N ARG A 37 3.56 10.11 -16.10
CA ARG A 37 2.67 9.59 -17.14
C ARG A 37 1.30 9.26 -16.54
N VAL A 38 0.27 10.03 -16.93
CA VAL A 38 -1.12 9.83 -16.47
C VAL A 38 -1.70 8.51 -16.99
N GLY A 39 -2.75 8.04 -16.34
CA GLY A 39 -3.48 6.80 -16.62
C GLY A 39 -3.71 5.94 -15.38
N ALA A 40 -2.98 6.21 -14.28
CA ALA A 40 -3.15 5.47 -13.03
C ALA A 40 -4.55 5.65 -12.40
N GLN A 41 -5.28 6.72 -12.72
CA GLN A 41 -6.69 6.90 -12.31
C GLN A 41 -7.59 5.71 -12.71
N HIS A 42 -7.21 4.94 -13.74
CA HIS A 42 -7.94 3.74 -14.18
C HIS A 42 -7.53 2.49 -13.39
N GLY A 43 -6.47 2.55 -12.57
CA GLY A 43 -5.92 1.46 -11.79
C GLY A 43 -6.96 0.73 -10.93
N PRO A 44 -7.78 1.43 -10.11
CA PRO A 44 -8.77 0.78 -9.25
C PRO A 44 -9.79 -0.09 -10.01
N ASN A 45 -10.26 0.39 -11.16
CA ASN A 45 -11.24 -0.35 -11.96
C ASN A 45 -10.59 -1.54 -12.71
N ALA A 46 -9.39 -1.35 -13.27
CA ALA A 46 -8.63 -2.43 -13.90
C ALA A 46 -8.27 -3.54 -12.88
N PHE A 47 -7.88 -3.15 -11.67
CA PHE A 47 -7.64 -4.05 -10.56
C PHE A 47 -8.86 -4.95 -10.28
N ARG A 48 -10.06 -4.38 -10.11
CA ARG A 48 -11.30 -5.14 -9.86
C ARG A 48 -11.62 -6.13 -10.96
N GLN A 49 -11.40 -5.75 -12.23
CA GLN A 49 -11.64 -6.65 -13.36
C GLN A 49 -10.72 -7.88 -13.32
N LEU A 50 -9.44 -7.68 -12.97
CA LEU A 50 -8.46 -8.76 -12.90
C LEU A 50 -8.62 -9.60 -11.63
N LEU A 51 -9.10 -9.02 -10.54
CA LEU A 51 -9.33 -9.69 -9.26
C LEU A 51 -10.32 -10.86 -9.40
N LYS A 52 -11.31 -10.74 -10.29
CA LYS A 52 -12.27 -11.83 -10.63
C LYS A 52 -11.59 -13.12 -11.15
N ARG A 53 -10.31 -13.04 -11.54
CA ARG A 53 -9.53 -14.17 -12.08
C ARG A 53 -8.28 -14.47 -11.27
N THR A 54 -8.14 -13.85 -10.09
CA THR A 54 -6.94 -13.95 -9.27
C THR A 54 -7.23 -14.70 -7.97
N GLY A 55 -6.28 -15.57 -7.58
CA GLY A 55 -6.27 -16.27 -6.30
C GLY A 55 -7.42 -17.26 -6.11
N THR A 56 -7.09 -18.44 -5.64
CA THR A 56 -8.07 -19.44 -5.21
C THR A 56 -8.54 -19.12 -3.79
N VAL A 57 -9.79 -19.38 -3.48
CA VAL A 57 -10.35 -19.16 -2.13
C VAL A 57 -9.80 -20.17 -1.13
N VAL A 58 -9.52 -21.38 -1.58
CA VAL A 58 -8.83 -22.42 -0.81
C VAL A 58 -7.42 -22.54 -1.36
N ASN A 59 -6.40 -22.34 -0.51
CA ASN A 59 -5.00 -22.43 -0.93
C ASN A 59 -4.35 -23.71 -0.38
N ALA A 60 -4.03 -24.63 -1.32
CA ALA A 60 -3.45 -25.93 -0.99
C ALA A 60 -1.99 -25.86 -0.51
N GLU A 61 -1.23 -24.79 -0.87
CA GLU A 61 0.15 -24.61 -0.40
C GLU A 61 0.23 -24.26 1.11
N TYR A 62 -0.93 -23.86 1.69
CA TYR A 62 -1.06 -23.52 3.11
C TYR A 62 -2.04 -24.46 3.82
N ASP A 63 -1.91 -25.77 3.60
CA ASP A 63 -2.71 -26.83 4.24
C ASP A 63 -4.22 -26.60 4.05
N ASP A 64 -4.63 -26.42 2.79
CA ASP A 64 -6.02 -26.18 2.38
C ASP A 64 -6.69 -25.00 3.12
N LEU A 65 -5.92 -23.94 3.36
CA LEU A 65 -6.43 -22.73 4.00
C LEU A 65 -7.60 -22.13 3.21
N ASP A 66 -8.80 -22.24 3.75
CA ASP A 66 -10.01 -21.62 3.20
C ASP A 66 -10.19 -20.22 3.81
N ILE A 67 -9.94 -19.18 3.01
CA ILE A 67 -10.00 -17.77 3.42
C ILE A 67 -11.38 -17.44 4.02
N ARG A 68 -12.47 -17.99 3.49
CA ARG A 68 -13.86 -17.70 3.91
C ARG A 68 -14.15 -18.06 5.38
N LYS A 69 -13.38 -19.00 5.93
CA LYS A 69 -13.56 -19.44 7.32
C LYS A 69 -13.04 -18.41 8.31
N TYR A 70 -12.18 -17.49 7.88
CA TYR A 70 -11.44 -16.60 8.77
C TYR A 70 -11.64 -15.12 8.49
N LEU A 71 -11.98 -14.77 7.23
CA LEU A 71 -12.10 -13.38 6.79
C LEU A 71 -13.32 -13.15 5.91
N LYS A 72 -13.94 -12.00 6.10
CA LYS A 72 -14.85 -11.38 5.14
C LYS A 72 -14.13 -10.27 4.40
N ILE A 73 -14.34 -10.21 3.09
CA ILE A 73 -13.73 -9.19 2.24
C ILE A 73 -14.86 -8.46 1.53
N SER A 74 -14.79 -7.14 1.51
CA SER A 74 -15.78 -6.33 0.82
C SER A 74 -15.12 -5.25 -0.05
N ASP A 75 -15.88 -4.75 -1.00
CA ASP A 75 -15.54 -3.64 -1.88
C ASP A 75 -16.40 -2.44 -1.50
N GLY A 76 -15.80 -1.44 -0.89
CA GLY A 76 -16.44 -0.19 -0.49
C GLY A 76 -16.53 0.86 -1.61
N GLY A 77 -16.19 0.48 -2.84
CA GLY A 77 -16.27 1.35 -4.01
C GLY A 77 -15.09 2.32 -4.15
N ASN A 78 -15.28 3.31 -4.99
CA ASN A 78 -14.30 4.38 -5.25
C ASN A 78 -14.64 5.65 -4.48
N ILE A 79 -13.61 6.44 -4.19
CA ILE A 79 -13.77 7.87 -3.90
C ILE A 79 -14.39 8.56 -5.12
N ASN A 80 -15.23 9.57 -4.89
CA ASN A 80 -15.91 10.27 -5.98
C ASN A 80 -14.90 10.90 -6.95
N SER A 81 -15.00 10.58 -8.24
CA SER A 81 -14.06 11.02 -9.28
C SER A 81 -14.32 12.46 -9.79
N ASP A 82 -15.39 13.12 -9.35
CA ASP A 82 -15.78 14.47 -9.82
C ASP A 82 -15.24 15.60 -8.93
N LEU A 83 -14.42 15.25 -7.92
CA LEU A 83 -13.83 16.19 -6.98
C LEU A 83 -12.50 16.75 -7.50
N THR A 84 -12.06 17.86 -6.94
CA THR A 84 -10.66 18.28 -7.04
C THR A 84 -9.78 17.27 -6.27
N LEU A 85 -8.47 17.23 -6.57
CA LEU A 85 -7.57 16.31 -5.87
C LEU A 85 -7.57 16.54 -4.36
N GLU A 86 -7.60 17.80 -3.93
CA GLU A 86 -7.61 18.19 -2.53
C GLU A 86 -8.89 17.73 -1.81
N GLU A 87 -10.04 17.88 -2.44
CA GLU A 87 -11.31 17.36 -1.92
C GLU A 87 -11.34 15.84 -1.89
N ALA A 88 -10.77 15.20 -2.90
CA ALA A 88 -10.67 13.74 -2.96
C ALA A 88 -9.73 13.19 -1.86
N HIS A 89 -8.62 13.87 -1.56
CA HIS A 89 -7.76 13.56 -0.43
C HIS A 89 -8.51 13.65 0.89
N GLN A 90 -9.30 14.71 1.09
CA GLN A 90 -10.11 14.86 2.30
C GLN A 90 -11.16 13.73 2.40
N GLN A 91 -11.87 13.43 1.32
CA GLN A 91 -12.86 12.36 1.29
C GLN A 91 -12.22 10.99 1.56
N LEU A 92 -11.02 10.73 1.01
CA LEU A 92 -10.27 9.50 1.28
C LEU A 92 -9.90 9.41 2.77
N GLU A 93 -9.33 10.47 3.35
CA GLU A 93 -8.98 10.50 4.78
C GLU A 93 -10.18 10.19 5.66
N GLU A 94 -11.31 10.88 5.45
CA GLU A 94 -12.55 10.68 6.20
C GLU A 94 -13.07 9.24 6.05
N ARG A 95 -13.01 8.69 4.84
CA ARG A 95 -13.44 7.33 4.52
C ARG A 95 -12.60 6.28 5.24
N ILE A 96 -11.29 6.40 5.17
CA ILE A 96 -10.35 5.50 5.84
C ILE A 96 -10.51 5.59 7.36
N GLN A 97 -10.63 6.80 7.90
CA GLN A 97 -10.86 7.01 9.34
C GLN A 97 -12.14 6.29 9.81
N GLN A 98 -13.25 6.41 9.08
CA GLN A 98 -14.50 5.73 9.44
C GLN A 98 -14.37 4.21 9.45
N LEU A 99 -13.61 3.63 8.51
CA LEU A 99 -13.37 2.19 8.46
C LEU A 99 -12.50 1.73 9.64
N ILE A 100 -11.42 2.45 9.95
CA ILE A 100 -10.53 2.14 11.08
C ILE A 100 -11.31 2.20 12.40
N LEU A 101 -12.15 3.22 12.62
CA LEU A 101 -13.00 3.34 13.81
C LEU A 101 -13.97 2.18 13.97
N LYS A 102 -14.39 1.55 12.88
CA LYS A 102 -15.22 0.33 12.88
C LYS A 102 -14.40 -0.96 13.05
N GLY A 103 -13.09 -0.86 13.28
CA GLY A 103 -12.19 -2.01 13.39
C GLY A 103 -11.91 -2.72 12.07
N LYS A 104 -12.17 -2.07 10.93
CA LYS A 104 -11.90 -2.60 9.60
C LYS A 104 -10.46 -2.32 9.18
N ILE A 105 -9.98 -3.09 8.22
CA ILE A 105 -8.67 -2.90 7.58
C ILE A 105 -8.92 -2.39 6.16
N PRO A 106 -8.78 -1.06 5.92
CA PRO A 106 -8.83 -0.56 4.56
C PRO A 106 -7.66 -1.08 3.73
N PHE A 107 -7.95 -1.49 2.50
CA PHE A 107 -6.95 -1.75 1.47
C PHE A 107 -7.23 -0.80 0.30
N VAL A 108 -6.37 0.19 0.11
CA VAL A 108 -6.61 1.23 -0.89
C VAL A 108 -5.86 0.87 -2.18
N VAL A 109 -6.56 0.83 -3.30
CA VAL A 109 -5.95 0.74 -4.62
C VAL A 109 -6.06 2.09 -5.29
N GLY A 110 -4.92 2.74 -5.50
CA GLY A 110 -4.86 4.08 -5.99
C GLY A 110 -4.61 4.23 -7.46
N GLY A 111 -4.64 5.49 -7.79
CA GLY A 111 -3.95 6.17 -8.85
C GLY A 111 -2.53 6.53 -8.42
N GLY A 112 -2.24 7.84 -8.28
CA GLY A 112 -0.92 8.32 -7.87
C GLY A 112 -0.61 8.12 -6.38
N ASN A 113 0.69 8.09 -6.04
CA ASN A 113 1.16 7.88 -4.67
C ASN A 113 0.80 9.03 -3.69
N ASP A 114 0.29 10.16 -4.19
CA ASP A 114 -0.22 11.26 -3.34
C ASP A 114 -1.34 10.84 -2.37
N GLN A 115 -2.04 9.73 -2.64
CA GLN A 115 -3.02 9.11 -1.72
C GLN A 115 -2.43 8.69 -0.37
N SER A 116 -1.13 8.45 -0.29
CA SER A 116 -0.50 7.89 0.91
C SER A 116 -0.48 8.89 2.07
N TYR A 117 -0.51 10.20 1.81
CA TYR A 117 -0.65 11.17 2.90
C TYR A 117 -2.04 11.15 3.56
N PRO A 118 -3.20 11.26 2.85
CA PRO A 118 -4.50 11.11 3.49
C PRO A 118 -4.68 9.76 4.19
N ASN A 119 -4.11 8.67 3.66
CA ASN A 119 -4.10 7.37 4.33
C ASN A 119 -3.34 7.41 5.66
N ALA A 120 -2.11 7.96 5.66
CA ALA A 120 -1.30 8.14 6.88
C ALA A 120 -1.98 9.08 7.89
N SER A 121 -2.58 10.18 7.42
CA SER A 121 -3.33 11.15 8.22
C SER A 121 -4.51 10.51 8.96
N ALA A 122 -5.27 9.67 8.25
CA ALA A 122 -6.38 8.92 8.85
C ALA A 122 -5.90 7.99 9.97
N LEU A 123 -4.76 7.32 9.79
CA LEU A 123 -4.19 6.46 10.83
C LEU A 123 -3.68 7.28 12.02
N LEU A 124 -3.00 8.42 11.78
CA LEU A 124 -2.54 9.35 12.83
C LEU A 124 -3.68 9.81 13.73
N ASN A 125 -4.87 10.06 13.16
CA ASN A 125 -6.04 10.51 13.93
C ASN A 125 -6.60 9.43 14.87
N ASN A 126 -6.29 8.15 14.62
CA ASN A 126 -6.95 7.03 15.31
C ASN A 126 -5.98 6.16 16.14
N SER A 127 -4.68 6.41 16.04
CA SER A 127 -3.64 5.58 16.66
C SER A 127 -2.85 6.34 17.71
N LYS A 128 -2.40 5.64 18.73
CA LYS A 128 -1.48 6.22 19.74
C LYS A 128 -0.10 6.46 19.14
N SER A 129 0.39 5.52 18.36
CA SER A 129 1.64 5.63 17.61
C SER A 129 1.52 4.86 16.29
N ILE A 130 2.25 5.32 15.27
CA ILE A 130 2.21 4.71 13.95
C ILE A 130 3.60 4.43 13.40
N TYR A 131 3.69 3.36 12.64
CA TYR A 131 4.77 3.08 11.70
C TYR A 131 4.22 3.22 10.28
N VAL A 132 4.78 4.12 9.51
CA VAL A 132 4.49 4.25 8.08
C VAL A 132 5.67 3.69 7.31
N ILE A 133 5.44 2.65 6.52
CA ILE A 133 6.46 1.98 5.71
C ILE A 133 6.16 2.29 4.24
N ASN A 134 7.00 3.09 3.61
CA ASN A 134 6.94 3.36 2.17
C ASN A 134 7.83 2.37 1.43
N ILE A 135 7.23 1.45 0.69
CA ILE A 135 7.94 0.52 -0.19
C ILE A 135 7.98 1.14 -1.57
N ASP A 136 9.13 1.71 -1.95
CA ASP A 136 9.23 2.57 -3.11
C ASP A 136 10.68 2.64 -3.64
N ALA A 137 10.85 2.78 -4.94
CA ALA A 137 12.15 3.11 -5.55
C ALA A 137 12.58 4.56 -5.26
N HIS A 138 11.61 5.44 -4.97
CA HIS A 138 11.76 6.86 -4.67
C HIS A 138 11.67 7.13 -3.16
N LEU A 139 11.73 8.40 -2.76
CA LEU A 139 11.56 8.81 -1.34
C LEU A 139 10.27 9.62 -1.11
N ASP A 140 9.67 10.09 -2.14
CA ASP A 140 8.41 10.85 -2.19
C ASP A 140 8.24 11.94 -1.10
N VAL A 141 9.38 12.63 -0.85
CA VAL A 141 9.50 13.78 0.06
C VAL A 141 9.82 15.08 -0.69
N ARG A 142 9.44 15.17 -1.98
CA ARG A 142 9.62 16.39 -2.77
C ARG A 142 8.85 17.56 -2.15
N PRO A 143 9.37 18.80 -2.26
CA PRO A 143 8.59 19.98 -1.90
C PRO A 143 7.30 20.07 -2.70
N LEU A 144 6.26 20.63 -2.09
CA LEU A 144 5.01 20.93 -2.81
C LEU A 144 5.27 21.85 -4.00
N LYS A 145 4.52 21.67 -5.07
CA LYS A 145 4.55 22.57 -6.23
C LYS A 145 3.41 23.59 -6.12
N GLU A 146 3.72 24.87 -6.07
CA GLU A 146 2.71 25.94 -5.91
C GLU A 146 1.77 25.67 -4.72
N ASN A 147 2.34 25.18 -3.61
CA ASN A 147 1.61 24.75 -2.42
C ASN A 147 0.59 23.60 -2.64
N LYS A 148 0.71 22.86 -3.72
CA LYS A 148 -0.14 21.72 -4.04
C LYS A 148 0.62 20.40 -3.92
N SER A 149 -0.07 19.40 -3.37
CA SER A 149 0.42 18.03 -3.31
C SER A 149 0.52 17.39 -4.70
N HIS A 150 1.43 16.45 -4.84
CA HIS A 150 1.64 15.65 -6.04
C HIS A 150 2.18 14.27 -5.67
N SER A 151 2.27 13.34 -6.62
CA SER A 151 2.63 11.94 -6.36
C SER A 151 4.00 11.78 -5.66
N GLY A 152 4.92 12.70 -5.84
CA GLY A 152 6.23 12.68 -5.18
C GLY A 152 6.30 13.44 -3.84
N SER A 153 5.18 13.80 -3.20
CA SER A 153 5.18 14.64 -1.99
C SER A 153 4.42 14.09 -0.76
N PRO A 154 3.81 12.90 -0.77
CA PRO A 154 2.96 12.46 0.34
C PRO A 154 3.73 12.38 1.66
N PHE A 155 4.95 11.90 1.65
CA PHE A 155 5.74 11.75 2.88
C PHE A 155 6.43 13.04 3.31
N ARG A 156 6.55 14.02 2.40
CA ARG A 156 6.88 15.39 2.81
C ARG A 156 5.79 15.95 3.72
N LEU A 157 4.52 15.80 3.32
CA LEU A 157 3.37 16.23 4.11
C LEU A 157 3.31 15.50 5.46
N LEU A 158 3.53 14.19 5.49
CA LEU A 158 3.59 13.42 6.73
C LEU A 158 4.68 13.92 7.68
N LEU A 159 5.89 14.14 7.15
CA LEU A 159 7.05 14.58 7.93
C LEU A 159 7.01 16.07 8.33
N GLU A 160 6.07 16.84 7.81
CA GLU A 160 5.77 18.21 8.22
C GLU A 160 4.51 18.29 9.10
N ASP A 161 3.75 17.21 9.22
CA ASP A 161 2.58 17.15 10.08
C ASP A 161 2.99 17.16 11.57
N GLN A 162 2.48 18.15 12.30
CA GLN A 162 2.79 18.29 13.73
C GLN A 162 2.34 17.08 14.55
N ARG A 163 1.23 16.43 14.18
CA ARG A 163 0.73 15.22 14.86
C ARG A 163 1.75 14.08 14.81
N PHE A 164 2.48 13.96 13.69
CA PHE A 164 3.52 12.94 13.55
C PHE A 164 4.69 13.17 14.52
N HIS A 165 5.04 14.42 14.79
CA HIS A 165 6.14 14.78 15.70
C HIS A 165 5.76 14.75 17.18
N GLN A 166 4.47 14.78 17.52
CA GLN A 166 4.02 14.78 18.91
C GLN A 166 4.32 13.47 19.66
N ASN A 167 4.47 12.38 18.92
CA ASN A 167 4.79 11.08 19.53
C ASN A 167 6.18 10.59 19.08
N PRO A 168 7.16 10.49 20.00
CA PRO A 168 8.50 10.02 19.67
C PRO A 168 8.57 8.54 19.27
N SER A 169 7.47 7.79 19.43
CA SER A 169 7.36 6.40 18.96
C SER A 169 6.92 6.28 17.49
N ASN A 170 6.45 7.37 16.87
CA ASN A 170 6.13 7.35 15.44
C ASN A 170 7.39 7.10 14.61
N ARG A 171 7.23 6.35 13.53
CA ARG A 171 8.33 6.07 12.59
C ARG A 171 7.85 6.20 11.15
N PHE A 172 8.71 6.75 10.33
CA PHE A 172 8.61 6.72 8.88
C PHE A 172 9.80 5.95 8.31
N ILE A 173 9.52 4.92 7.56
CA ILE A 173 10.50 3.99 7.01
C ILE A 173 10.42 4.00 5.49
N GLU A 174 11.50 4.39 4.86
CA GLU A 174 11.72 4.18 3.42
C GLU A 174 12.28 2.78 3.20
N PHE A 175 11.62 1.99 2.39
CA PHE A 175 11.99 0.61 2.14
C PHE A 175 12.16 0.33 0.64
N ALA A 176 13.29 -0.25 0.27
CA ALA A 176 13.70 -0.56 -1.10
C ALA A 176 14.03 0.63 -2.00
N SER A 177 14.23 1.83 -1.41
CA SER A 177 14.58 3.03 -2.16
C SER A 177 15.92 2.88 -2.89
N GLN A 178 16.02 3.48 -4.07
CA GLN A 178 17.17 3.33 -4.96
C GLN A 178 17.96 4.64 -5.05
N GLY A 179 19.26 4.59 -4.75
CA GLY A 179 20.11 5.77 -4.80
C GLY A 179 20.19 6.44 -6.17
N SER A 180 19.94 5.68 -7.25
CA SER A 180 19.85 6.21 -8.61
C SER A 180 18.57 7.01 -8.91
N GLN A 181 17.53 6.88 -8.04
CA GLN A 181 16.24 7.53 -8.17
C GLN A 181 16.03 8.66 -7.13
N CYS A 182 16.95 8.80 -6.19
CA CYS A 182 16.80 9.70 -5.05
C CYS A 182 17.84 10.83 -5.09
N SER A 183 17.39 12.09 -5.10
CA SER A 183 18.33 13.23 -4.98
C SER A 183 18.92 13.30 -3.57
N ILE A 184 20.14 13.82 -3.49
CA ILE A 184 20.82 13.98 -2.19
C ILE A 184 20.09 14.95 -1.25
N GLU A 185 19.38 15.94 -1.80
CA GLU A 185 18.57 16.90 -1.05
C GLU A 185 17.41 16.18 -0.35
N HIS A 186 16.73 15.26 -1.02
CA HIS A 186 15.64 14.45 -0.43
C HIS A 186 16.19 13.48 0.63
N VAL A 187 17.33 12.85 0.37
CA VAL A 187 18.02 12.01 1.36
C VAL A 187 18.38 12.80 2.62
N ASN A 188 18.97 13.99 2.45
CA ASN A 188 19.34 14.85 3.55
C ASN A 188 18.11 15.37 4.32
N TYR A 189 17.01 15.62 3.62
CA TYR A 189 15.74 15.97 4.27
C TYR A 189 15.27 14.85 5.21
N ILE A 190 15.21 13.60 4.74
CA ILE A 190 14.83 12.45 5.58
C ILE A 190 15.80 12.30 6.76
N ARG A 191 17.10 12.37 6.52
CA ARG A 191 18.12 12.28 7.59
C ARG A 191 17.96 13.38 8.65
N SER A 192 17.53 14.56 8.25
CA SER A 192 17.30 15.68 9.19
C SER A 192 16.13 15.43 10.14
N LYS A 193 15.25 14.46 9.84
CA LYS A 193 14.11 14.06 10.68
C LYS A 193 14.41 12.88 11.61
N SER A 194 15.69 12.42 11.65
CA SER A 194 16.11 11.39 12.61
C SER A 194 15.84 11.86 14.06
N PRO A 195 15.45 10.97 14.99
CA PRO A 195 15.35 9.51 14.88
C PRO A 195 13.98 8.97 14.38
N LEU A 196 13.08 9.82 13.90
CA LEU A 196 11.74 9.39 13.44
C LEU A 196 11.78 8.69 12.08
N THR A 197 12.89 8.79 11.37
CA THR A 197 13.03 8.30 10.00
C THR A 197 14.17 7.32 9.83
N GLN A 198 13.99 6.35 8.91
CA GLN A 198 15.02 5.39 8.50
C GLN A 198 14.88 5.04 7.03
N ILE A 199 16.02 4.78 6.35
CA ILE A 199 16.05 4.34 4.95
C ILE A 199 16.70 2.97 4.87
N PHE A 200 15.98 2.01 4.30
CA PHE A 200 16.50 0.71 3.89
C PHE A 200 16.71 0.72 2.37
N TRP A 201 17.94 1.00 1.98
CA TRP A 201 18.32 1.06 0.57
C TRP A 201 18.19 -0.29 -0.11
N TYR A 202 17.58 -0.33 -1.31
CA TYR A 202 17.45 -1.56 -2.10
C TYR A 202 18.79 -2.31 -2.24
N GLN A 203 19.89 -1.59 -2.51
CA GLN A 203 21.23 -2.18 -2.62
C GLN A 203 21.65 -2.97 -1.38
N SER A 204 21.23 -2.57 -0.20
CA SER A 204 21.61 -3.21 1.07
C SER A 204 20.70 -4.38 1.44
N ILE A 205 19.48 -4.41 0.93
CA ILE A 205 18.45 -5.40 1.31
C ILE A 205 18.12 -6.39 0.19
N ARG A 206 18.58 -6.19 -1.03
CA ARG A 206 18.13 -6.89 -2.26
C ARG A 206 18.22 -8.41 -2.19
N ASP A 207 19.19 -8.95 -1.43
CA ASP A 207 19.42 -10.39 -1.35
C ASP A 207 18.39 -11.07 -0.43
N ASP A 208 17.90 -10.37 0.60
CA ASP A 208 16.84 -10.85 1.51
C ASP A 208 15.99 -9.72 2.09
N PRO A 209 15.18 -9.02 1.26
CA PRO A 209 14.37 -7.89 1.73
C PRO A 209 13.33 -8.31 2.78
N LEU A 210 12.87 -9.56 2.75
CA LEU A 210 11.85 -10.03 3.68
C LEU A 210 12.36 -10.07 5.13
N THR A 211 13.60 -10.45 5.38
CA THR A 211 14.19 -10.41 6.73
C THR A 211 14.23 -8.98 7.29
N TYR A 212 14.60 -7.99 6.48
CA TYR A 212 14.58 -6.60 6.90
C TYR A 212 13.14 -6.10 7.15
N PHE A 213 12.20 -6.41 6.26
CA PHE A 213 10.80 -6.06 6.43
C PHE A 213 10.22 -6.65 7.73
N ARG A 214 10.50 -7.92 8.01
CA ARG A 214 10.13 -8.59 9.26
C ARG A 214 10.68 -7.87 10.49
N SER A 215 11.91 -7.39 10.45
CA SER A 215 12.51 -6.67 11.57
C SER A 215 11.79 -5.36 11.87
N ILE A 216 11.32 -4.64 10.82
CA ILE A 216 10.55 -3.42 10.95
C ILE A 216 9.18 -3.70 11.58
N ILE A 217 8.46 -4.69 11.04
CA ILE A 217 7.16 -5.11 11.59
C ILE A 217 7.29 -5.52 13.06
N LYS A 218 8.28 -6.34 13.39
CA LYS A 218 8.54 -6.77 14.78
C LYS A 218 8.81 -5.59 15.71
N SER A 219 9.60 -4.61 15.26
CA SER A 219 9.85 -3.38 16.04
C SER A 219 8.58 -2.60 16.31
N ALA A 220 7.67 -2.50 15.34
CA ALA A 220 6.38 -1.84 15.51
C ALA A 220 5.47 -2.63 16.47
N GLU A 221 5.44 -3.96 16.37
CA GLU A 221 4.68 -4.84 17.28
C GLU A 221 5.15 -4.73 18.74
N GLU A 222 6.46 -4.72 18.97
CA GLU A 222 7.06 -4.54 20.31
C GLU A 222 6.66 -3.19 20.92
N GLN A 223 6.51 -2.15 20.10
CA GLN A 223 6.05 -0.82 20.53
C GLN A 223 4.52 -0.69 20.54
N LYS A 224 3.79 -1.71 20.11
CA LYS A 224 2.32 -1.68 19.96
C LYS A 224 1.84 -0.53 19.07
N SER A 225 2.61 -0.19 18.06
CA SER A 225 2.29 0.83 17.07
C SER A 225 1.44 0.25 15.95
N ASP A 226 0.45 1.00 15.50
CA ASP A 226 -0.31 0.65 14.30
C ASP A 226 0.54 0.89 13.06
N ILE A 227 0.39 0.02 12.06
CA ILE A 227 1.24 0.04 10.87
C ILE A 227 0.39 0.39 9.63
N PHE A 228 0.89 1.34 8.86
CA PHE A 228 0.48 1.59 7.48
C PHE A 228 1.60 1.12 6.54
N VAL A 229 1.27 0.24 5.61
CA VAL A 229 2.15 -0.18 4.52
C VAL A 229 1.71 0.52 3.24
N SER A 230 2.46 1.50 2.81
CA SER A 230 2.31 2.15 1.50
C SER A 230 3.18 1.43 0.49
N PHE A 231 2.59 0.89 -0.55
CA PHE A 231 3.31 0.12 -1.55
C PHE A 231 3.19 0.77 -2.93
N ASP A 232 4.20 1.54 -3.29
CA ASP A 232 4.37 1.97 -4.67
C ASP A 232 4.87 0.81 -5.52
N VAL A 233 4.07 0.42 -6.52
CA VAL A 233 4.40 -0.75 -7.34
C VAL A 233 5.54 -0.51 -8.33
N ASP A 234 6.03 0.72 -8.45
CA ASP A 234 7.23 1.05 -9.22
C ASP A 234 8.54 0.66 -8.52
N SER A 235 8.47 0.29 -7.23
CA SER A 235 9.56 -0.37 -6.50
C SER A 235 9.90 -1.76 -7.06
N ILE A 236 8.99 -2.36 -7.83
CA ILE A 236 9.12 -3.68 -8.43
C ILE A 236 9.82 -3.57 -9.79
N ILE A 237 10.73 -4.51 -10.07
CA ILE A 237 11.46 -4.55 -11.33
C ILE A 237 10.51 -4.54 -12.55
N SER A 238 10.78 -3.68 -13.51
CA SER A 238 9.92 -3.42 -14.67
C SER A 238 9.71 -4.64 -15.59
N SER A 239 10.54 -5.67 -15.51
CA SER A 239 10.26 -6.94 -16.21
C SER A 239 9.02 -7.65 -15.67
N SER A 240 8.63 -7.38 -14.42
CA SER A 240 7.44 -7.92 -13.76
C SER A 240 6.31 -6.89 -13.62
N CYS A 241 6.66 -5.61 -13.44
CA CYS A 241 5.72 -4.51 -13.21
C CYS A 241 6.01 -3.31 -14.15
N PRO A 242 5.77 -3.45 -15.48
CA PRO A 242 6.03 -2.37 -16.44
C PRO A 242 4.96 -1.28 -16.46
N GLY A 243 3.74 -1.54 -15.96
CA GLY A 243 2.58 -0.65 -16.02
C GLY A 243 2.59 0.42 -14.95
N VAL A 244 3.65 1.25 -14.92
CA VAL A 244 3.84 2.33 -13.95
C VAL A 244 4.39 3.58 -14.64
N SER A 245 4.27 4.73 -14.00
CA SER A 245 4.77 5.99 -14.54
C SER A 245 6.30 6.01 -14.65
N ALA A 246 7.01 5.48 -13.66
CA ALA A 246 8.47 5.48 -13.56
C ALA A 246 9.02 4.04 -13.37
N PRO A 247 9.07 3.20 -14.44
CA PRO A 247 9.43 1.79 -14.31
C PRO A 247 10.88 1.62 -13.89
N ALA A 248 11.13 0.93 -12.78
CA ALA A 248 12.46 0.63 -12.28
C ALA A 248 13.12 -0.53 -13.05
N THR A 249 14.35 -0.32 -13.55
CA THR A 249 15.11 -1.39 -14.24
C THR A 249 15.61 -2.46 -13.27
N VAL A 250 15.89 -2.09 -12.04
CA VAL A 250 16.20 -2.97 -10.91
C VAL A 250 15.21 -2.70 -9.81
N GLY A 251 14.93 -3.67 -8.96
CA GLY A 251 13.94 -3.51 -7.90
C GLY A 251 13.52 -4.85 -7.30
N LEU A 252 12.52 -4.83 -6.45
CA LEU A 252 11.96 -6.02 -5.86
C LEU A 252 11.45 -6.97 -6.96
N THR A 253 11.64 -8.26 -6.78
CA THR A 253 11.01 -9.25 -7.65
C THR A 253 9.52 -9.38 -7.33
N ALA A 254 8.73 -9.91 -8.27
CA ALA A 254 7.32 -10.20 -8.04
C ALA A 254 7.10 -11.11 -6.81
N GLN A 255 7.97 -12.11 -6.60
CA GLN A 255 7.88 -13.00 -5.44
C GLN A 255 8.15 -12.24 -4.14
N GLN A 256 9.21 -11.41 -4.10
CA GLN A 256 9.52 -10.60 -2.91
C GLN A 256 8.37 -9.64 -2.55
N ALA A 257 7.72 -9.05 -3.55
CA ALA A 257 6.53 -8.20 -3.34
C ALA A 257 5.36 -8.98 -2.72
N CYS A 258 5.08 -10.18 -3.24
CA CYS A 258 4.06 -11.08 -2.69
C CYS A 258 4.40 -11.54 -1.26
N ASP A 259 5.65 -11.89 -0.99
CA ASP A 259 6.11 -12.34 0.34
C ASP A 259 6.01 -11.21 1.38
N ILE A 260 6.37 -9.97 1.00
CA ILE A 260 6.22 -8.78 1.83
C ILE A 260 4.74 -8.54 2.16
N ALA A 261 3.86 -8.61 1.15
CA ALA A 261 2.42 -8.44 1.35
C ALA A 261 1.83 -9.54 2.24
N PHE A 262 2.24 -10.79 2.04
CA PHE A 262 1.83 -11.90 2.88
C PHE A 262 2.23 -11.66 4.34
N TYR A 263 3.47 -11.25 4.58
CA TYR A 263 3.95 -10.98 5.93
C TYR A 263 3.29 -9.75 6.56
N ALA A 264 3.02 -8.70 5.77
CA ALA A 264 2.22 -7.55 6.21
C ALA A 264 0.82 -8.01 6.67
N GLY A 265 0.19 -8.91 5.89
CA GLY A 265 -1.09 -9.52 6.25
C GLY A 265 -1.05 -10.30 7.56
N GLN A 266 0.06 -10.99 7.86
CA GLN A 266 0.20 -11.75 9.11
C GLN A 266 0.23 -10.85 10.36
N SER A 267 0.72 -9.64 10.28
CA SER A 267 0.79 -8.75 11.43
C SER A 267 -0.56 -8.11 11.74
N LEU A 268 -1.08 -8.34 12.95
CA LEU A 268 -2.33 -7.72 13.42
C LEU A 268 -2.18 -6.21 13.66
N GLN A 269 -0.95 -5.69 13.70
CA GLN A 269 -0.69 -4.25 13.79
C GLN A 269 -0.79 -3.53 12.44
N VAL A 270 -0.76 -4.24 11.30
CA VAL A 270 -1.07 -3.63 10.01
C VAL A 270 -2.56 -3.33 9.94
N LYS A 271 -2.89 -2.04 10.04
CA LYS A 271 -4.26 -1.50 10.05
C LYS A 271 -4.68 -0.92 8.72
N LEU A 272 -3.72 -0.68 7.83
CA LEU A 272 -3.94 -0.06 6.53
C LEU A 272 -2.84 -0.51 5.58
N MET A 273 -3.21 -0.82 4.35
CA MET A 273 -2.28 -1.01 3.24
C MET A 273 -2.81 -0.29 2.00
N ASP A 274 -1.93 0.30 1.22
CA ASP A 274 -2.28 0.79 -0.11
C ASP A 274 -1.37 0.24 -1.21
N LEU A 275 -1.85 0.34 -2.45
CA LEU A 275 -1.09 0.15 -3.68
C LEU A 275 -1.26 1.39 -4.54
N SER A 276 -0.18 1.95 -5.05
CA SER A 276 -0.17 3.15 -5.88
C SER A 276 0.60 2.94 -7.20
N GLU A 277 0.41 3.89 -8.13
CA GLU A 277 1.12 4.03 -9.42
C GLU A 277 0.82 2.94 -10.46
N TYR A 278 -0.10 1.99 -10.22
CA TYR A 278 -0.54 1.06 -11.27
C TYR A 278 -1.25 1.81 -12.41
N ASN A 279 -0.64 1.82 -13.58
CA ASN A 279 -1.14 2.50 -14.78
C ASN A 279 -1.50 1.51 -15.88
N PRO A 280 -2.78 1.11 -16.00
CA PRO A 280 -3.23 0.13 -17.00
C PRO A 280 -3.14 0.64 -18.44
N LEU A 281 -3.03 1.95 -18.67
CA LEU A 281 -2.83 2.50 -20.01
C LEU A 281 -1.39 2.26 -20.53
N ILE A 282 -0.43 2.02 -19.63
CA ILE A 282 0.94 1.66 -20.01
C ILE A 282 1.06 0.15 -20.19
N GLU A 283 0.62 -0.62 -19.21
CA GLU A 283 0.50 -2.07 -19.32
C GLU A 283 -0.52 -2.58 -18.30
N GLU A 284 -1.55 -3.24 -18.79
CA GLU A 284 -2.71 -3.62 -17.99
C GLU A 284 -2.55 -5.00 -17.34
N TYR A 285 -2.14 -6.00 -18.12
CA TYR A 285 -2.36 -7.39 -17.72
C TYR A 285 -1.30 -7.93 -16.79
N ARG A 286 -0.02 -7.79 -17.12
CA ARG A 286 1.09 -8.32 -16.31
C ARG A 286 1.16 -7.61 -14.96
N THR A 287 1.18 -6.28 -14.99
CA THR A 287 1.17 -5.44 -13.81
C THR A 287 -0.11 -5.65 -13.01
N GLY A 288 -1.26 -5.63 -13.67
CA GLY A 288 -2.55 -5.85 -13.02
C GLY A 288 -2.67 -7.21 -12.34
N LYS A 289 -2.14 -8.27 -12.94
CA LYS A 289 -2.08 -9.59 -12.30
C LYS A 289 -1.19 -9.57 -11.06
N LEU A 290 -0.07 -8.87 -11.11
CA LEU A 290 0.83 -8.77 -9.96
C LEU A 290 0.20 -7.97 -8.81
N VAL A 291 -0.41 -6.81 -9.08
CA VAL A 291 -1.05 -6.01 -8.01
C VAL A 291 -2.23 -6.76 -7.37
N THR A 292 -2.98 -7.55 -8.15
CA THR A 292 -4.03 -8.42 -7.58
C THR A 292 -3.47 -9.60 -6.79
N LEU A 293 -2.28 -10.12 -7.13
CA LEU A 293 -1.57 -11.13 -6.34
C LEU A 293 -1.03 -10.55 -5.03
N ILE A 294 -0.53 -9.32 -5.02
CA ILE A 294 -0.09 -8.63 -3.79
C ILE A 294 -1.28 -8.54 -2.81
N PHE A 295 -2.45 -8.11 -3.27
CA PHE A 295 -3.67 -8.11 -2.46
C PHE A 295 -4.05 -9.49 -1.95
N TYR A 296 -4.03 -10.50 -2.83
CA TYR A 296 -4.32 -11.88 -2.47
C TYR A 296 -3.38 -12.39 -1.37
N HIS A 297 -2.07 -12.13 -1.49
CA HIS A 297 -1.09 -12.55 -0.49
C HIS A 297 -1.29 -11.84 0.85
N PHE A 298 -1.66 -10.56 0.85
CA PHE A 298 -2.03 -9.85 2.08
C PHE A 298 -3.21 -10.53 2.79
N ILE A 299 -4.27 -10.84 2.05
CA ILE A 299 -5.44 -11.55 2.58
C ILE A 299 -5.07 -12.94 3.10
N LEU A 300 -4.28 -13.68 2.33
CA LEU A 300 -3.84 -15.03 2.68
C LEU A 300 -3.01 -15.03 3.97
N GLY A 301 -2.10 -14.05 4.11
CA GLY A 301 -1.32 -13.86 5.34
C GLY A 301 -2.22 -13.59 6.55
N ARG A 302 -3.22 -12.72 6.41
CA ARG A 302 -4.19 -12.42 7.49
C ARG A 302 -5.02 -13.64 7.85
N ALA A 303 -5.55 -14.37 6.87
CA ALA A 303 -6.33 -15.58 7.11
C ALA A 303 -5.52 -16.66 7.82
N LYS A 304 -4.23 -16.83 7.45
CA LYS A 304 -3.31 -17.76 8.10
C LYS A 304 -3.12 -17.41 9.58
N THR A 305 -2.85 -16.15 9.91
CA THR A 305 -2.68 -15.72 11.32
C THR A 305 -3.95 -15.96 12.14
N LEU A 306 -5.11 -15.68 11.59
CA LEU A 306 -6.39 -15.90 12.29
C LEU A 306 -6.67 -17.39 12.48
N ARG A 307 -6.33 -18.25 11.51
CA ARG A 307 -6.40 -19.71 11.66
C ARG A 307 -5.50 -20.19 12.78
N ASP A 308 -4.23 -19.78 12.74
CA ASP A 308 -3.21 -20.25 13.69
C ASP A 308 -3.47 -19.76 15.14
N ALA A 309 -4.29 -18.72 15.32
CA ALA A 309 -4.72 -18.24 16.63
C ALA A 309 -5.88 -19.04 17.24
N ILE A 310 -6.56 -19.88 16.46
CA ILE A 310 -7.70 -20.73 16.92
C ILE A 310 -7.21 -22.15 17.28
N HIS A 311 -6.09 -22.54 16.72
CA HIS A 311 -5.46 -23.87 16.93
C HIS A 311 -4.18 -23.75 17.79
#